data_ea6faa4402e56720599decc3a3fea1ee
#
_entry.id   ea6faa4402e56720599decc3a3fea1ee
#
_cell.length_a   1.000
_cell.length_b   1.000
_cell.length_c   1.000
_cell.angle_alpha   90.00
_cell.angle_beta   90.00
_cell.angle_gamma   90.00
#
_symmetry.space_group_name_H-M   'P 1'
#
loop_
_entity.id
_entity.type
_entity.pdbx_description
1 polymer ?
#
loop_
_entity_poly.entity_id
_entity_poly.type
_entity_poly.pdbx_seq_one_letter_code
_entity_poly.pdbx_strand_id
1 'polypeptide(L)'
;VHELSAPHGLAGLSGYAVTPAIGGFATGGGFGWLGRRHGFAANSIRALEVVTADGAQRRVDARSDPDLFWALRGGGGSFAAVTALELDLFPAPALYAGRRAWPIEHAPEVVRAFRDWAGDLPEAVGAA
;
A
#
# COMPACT_ATOMS: atom_id res chain seq x y z
N VAL A 1 10.43 5.63 -5.84
CA VAL A 1 9.14 6.02 -6.42
C VAL A 1 8.82 7.45 -6.07
N HIS A 2 8.78 7.80 -4.79
CA HIS A 2 8.36 9.14 -4.34
C HIS A 2 9.19 10.29 -4.96
N GLU A 3 10.51 10.20 -4.94
CA GLU A 3 11.39 11.21 -5.52
C GLU A 3 11.14 11.46 -7.01
N LEU A 4 10.75 10.42 -7.75
CA LEU A 4 10.46 10.52 -9.18
C LEU A 4 9.04 10.99 -9.48
N SER A 5 8.08 10.72 -8.60
CA SER A 5 6.68 11.07 -8.83
C SER A 5 6.30 12.44 -8.27
N ALA A 6 6.97 12.88 -7.20
CA ALA A 6 6.66 14.15 -6.54
C ALA A 6 6.77 15.39 -7.45
N PRO A 7 7.77 15.52 -8.36
CA PRO A 7 7.82 16.65 -9.29
C PRO A 7 6.61 16.74 -10.23
N HIS A 8 5.89 15.65 -10.40
CA HIS A 8 4.67 15.57 -11.22
C HIS A 8 3.38 15.74 -10.40
N GLY A 9 3.49 16.03 -9.10
CA GLY A 9 2.34 16.11 -8.20
C GLY A 9 1.65 14.77 -7.96
N LEU A 10 2.39 13.67 -8.14
CA LEU A 10 1.87 12.31 -8.02
C LEU A 10 2.55 11.55 -6.88
N ALA A 11 1.84 10.60 -6.28
CA ALA A 11 2.37 9.66 -5.31
C ALA A 11 1.84 8.24 -5.52
N GLY A 12 2.69 7.26 -5.27
CA GLY A 12 2.25 5.88 -5.05
C GLY A 12 1.75 5.71 -3.62
N LEU A 13 0.94 4.68 -3.40
CA LEU A 13 0.49 4.33 -2.06
C LEU A 13 1.67 3.79 -1.24
N SER A 14 1.91 4.40 -0.09
CA SER A 14 3.02 4.06 0.81
C SER A 14 2.51 3.84 2.24
N GLY A 15 3.22 3.00 2.99
CA GLY A 15 2.95 2.73 4.39
C GLY A 15 3.37 3.87 5.33
N TYR A 16 3.15 3.65 6.61
CA TYR A 16 3.50 4.60 7.70
C TYR A 16 5.00 4.59 8.03
N ALA A 17 5.73 3.55 7.62
CA ALA A 17 7.17 3.42 7.83
C ALA A 17 7.93 3.65 6.51
N VAL A 18 9.16 4.17 6.63
CA VAL A 18 10.03 4.44 5.48
C VAL A 18 10.87 3.24 5.04
N THR A 19 10.91 2.20 5.87
CA THR A 19 11.79 1.03 5.66
C THR A 19 11.27 -0.02 4.66
N PRO A 20 9.96 -0.28 4.54
CA PRO A 20 9.49 -1.28 3.57
C PRO A 20 9.73 -0.83 2.12
N ALA A 21 10.34 -1.71 1.34
CA ALA A 21 10.42 -1.51 -0.10
C ALA A 21 9.01 -1.60 -0.72
N ILE A 22 8.76 -0.80 -1.76
CA ILE A 22 7.46 -0.74 -2.43
C ILE A 22 6.99 -2.10 -2.94
N GLY A 23 7.93 -2.93 -3.41
CA GLY A 23 7.62 -4.28 -3.90
C GLY A 23 6.94 -5.13 -2.83
N GLY A 24 7.61 -5.35 -1.69
CA GLY A 24 7.06 -6.16 -0.60
C GLY A 24 5.81 -5.53 0.02
N PHE A 25 5.77 -4.20 0.14
CA PHE A 25 4.60 -3.49 0.65
C PHE A 25 3.37 -3.69 -0.23
N ALA A 26 3.48 -3.44 -1.53
CA ALA A 26 2.35 -3.52 -2.46
C ALA A 26 1.89 -4.97 -2.68
N THR A 27 2.82 -5.92 -2.84
CA THR A 27 2.45 -7.32 -3.04
C THR A 27 1.91 -8.00 -1.77
N GLY A 28 2.25 -7.50 -0.59
CA GLY A 28 1.70 -7.94 0.69
C GLY A 28 0.36 -7.28 1.08
N GLY A 29 -0.27 -6.55 0.17
CA GLY A 29 -1.51 -5.81 0.41
C GLY A 29 -1.26 -4.31 0.54
N GLY A 30 -0.54 -3.88 1.55
CA GLY A 30 -0.10 -2.51 1.78
C GLY A 30 -1.23 -1.53 2.11
N PHE A 31 -1.35 -1.16 3.38
CA PHE A 31 -2.25 -0.09 3.82
C PHE A 31 -1.44 1.04 4.45
N GLY A 32 -1.75 2.29 4.12
CA GLY A 32 -0.96 3.42 4.61
C GLY A 32 -1.71 4.75 4.57
N TRP A 33 -0.96 5.84 4.50
CA TRP A 33 -1.45 7.22 4.65
C TRP A 33 -2.67 7.57 3.80
N LEU A 34 -2.74 7.08 2.58
CA LEU A 34 -3.84 7.34 1.65
C LEU A 34 -4.82 6.17 1.54
N GLY A 35 -4.72 5.18 2.43
CA GLY A 35 -5.46 3.93 2.35
C GLY A 35 -6.99 4.11 2.48
N ARG A 36 -7.47 5.04 3.27
CA ARG A 36 -8.92 5.32 3.37
C ARG A 36 -9.50 5.85 2.06
N ARG A 37 -8.71 6.61 1.31
CA ARG A 37 -9.15 7.24 0.07
C ARG A 37 -8.97 6.34 -1.15
N HIS A 38 -7.89 5.57 -1.19
CA HIS A 38 -7.49 4.81 -2.38
C HIS A 38 -7.43 3.29 -2.17
N GLY A 39 -7.68 2.83 -0.94
CA GLY A 39 -7.64 1.40 -0.61
C GLY A 39 -6.22 0.86 -0.42
N PHE A 40 -6.08 -0.44 -0.60
CA PHE A 40 -4.81 -1.15 -0.49
C PHE A 40 -3.89 -0.89 -1.67
N ALA A 41 -2.58 -0.81 -1.42
CA ALA A 41 -1.57 -0.65 -2.47
C ALA A 41 -1.59 -1.81 -3.50
N ALA A 42 -1.95 -3.01 -3.08
CA ALA A 42 -2.14 -4.16 -3.98
C ALA A 42 -3.17 -3.87 -5.09
N ASN A 43 -4.18 -3.05 -4.82
CA ASN A 43 -5.19 -2.70 -5.81
C ASN A 43 -4.68 -1.72 -6.88
N SER A 44 -3.58 -1.02 -6.59
CA SER A 44 -2.93 -0.13 -7.55
C SER A 44 -1.96 -0.85 -8.50
N ILE A 45 -1.70 -2.14 -8.28
CA ILE A 45 -0.83 -2.92 -9.16
C ILE A 45 -1.55 -3.17 -10.48
N ARG A 46 -0.92 -2.76 -11.60
CA ARG A 46 -1.41 -2.94 -12.97
C ARG A 46 -0.81 -4.15 -13.64
N ALA A 47 0.47 -4.38 -13.43
CA ALA A 47 1.19 -5.54 -13.93
C ALA A 47 2.42 -5.82 -13.07
N LEU A 48 2.92 -7.05 -13.18
CA LEU A 48 4.13 -7.52 -12.52
C LEU A 48 5.03 -8.23 -13.55
N GLU A 49 6.33 -8.01 -13.45
CA GLU A 49 7.30 -8.92 -14.04
C GLU A 49 7.80 -9.86 -12.94
N VAL A 50 7.76 -11.14 -13.24
CA VAL A 50 8.02 -12.19 -12.24
C VAL A 50 8.89 -13.30 -12.79
N VAL A 51 9.58 -14.01 -11.88
CA VAL A 51 10.20 -15.30 -12.15
C VAL A 51 9.49 -16.34 -11.32
N THR A 52 8.89 -17.31 -12.00
CA THR A 52 8.17 -18.43 -11.37
C THR A 52 9.13 -19.55 -10.93
N ALA A 53 8.66 -20.52 -10.15
CA ALA A 53 9.50 -21.57 -9.58
C ALA A 53 10.19 -22.47 -10.63
N ASP A 54 9.66 -22.53 -11.84
CA ASP A 54 10.25 -23.18 -13.01
C ASP A 54 11.37 -22.37 -13.69
N GLY A 55 11.68 -21.18 -13.16
CA GLY A 55 12.69 -20.27 -13.71
C GLY A 55 12.18 -19.43 -14.89
N ALA A 56 10.90 -19.54 -15.26
CA ALA A 56 10.35 -18.77 -16.37
C ALA A 56 10.10 -17.33 -15.97
N GLN A 57 10.57 -16.39 -16.82
CA GLN A 57 10.22 -14.97 -16.72
C GLN A 57 8.87 -14.73 -17.37
N ARG A 58 7.98 -14.04 -16.66
CA ARG A 58 6.63 -13.73 -17.12
C ARG A 58 6.24 -12.32 -16.75
N ARG A 59 5.49 -11.68 -17.64
CA ARG A 59 4.71 -10.50 -17.33
C ARG A 59 3.28 -10.96 -17.03
N VAL A 60 2.76 -10.62 -15.87
CA VAL A 60 1.42 -10.98 -15.43
C VAL A 60 0.58 -9.74 -15.14
N ASP A 61 -0.65 -9.79 -15.59
CA ASP A 61 -1.68 -8.77 -15.38
C ASP A 61 -3.07 -9.42 -15.36
N ALA A 62 -4.12 -8.62 -15.24
CA ALA A 62 -5.51 -9.11 -15.17
C ALA A 62 -5.99 -9.87 -16.42
N ARG A 63 -5.23 -9.85 -17.53
CA ARG A 63 -5.59 -10.49 -18.81
C ARG A 63 -4.67 -11.64 -19.17
N SER A 64 -3.37 -11.50 -18.89
CA SER A 64 -2.35 -12.47 -19.33
C SER A 64 -2.29 -13.71 -18.43
N ASP A 65 -2.39 -13.55 -17.11
CA ASP A 65 -2.40 -14.62 -16.10
C ASP A 65 -3.17 -14.12 -14.87
N PRO A 66 -4.51 -14.10 -14.92
CA PRO A 66 -5.33 -13.48 -13.89
C PRO A 66 -5.22 -14.16 -12.53
N ASP A 67 -5.00 -15.45 -12.48
CA ASP A 67 -4.91 -16.21 -11.23
C ASP A 67 -3.61 -15.91 -10.50
N LEU A 68 -2.48 -15.93 -11.22
CA LEU A 68 -1.18 -15.57 -10.64
C LEU A 68 -1.15 -14.08 -10.29
N PHE A 69 -1.72 -13.24 -11.14
CA PHE A 69 -1.85 -11.80 -10.86
C PHE A 69 -2.66 -11.52 -9.59
N TRP A 70 -3.77 -12.24 -9.39
CA TRP A 70 -4.57 -12.14 -8.17
C TRP A 70 -3.78 -12.62 -6.94
N ALA A 71 -3.11 -13.78 -7.03
CA ALA A 71 -2.35 -14.39 -5.94
C ALA A 71 -1.19 -13.48 -5.46
N LEU A 72 -0.50 -12.81 -6.39
CA LEU A 72 0.61 -11.91 -6.07
C LEU A 72 0.16 -10.60 -5.41
N ARG A 73 -1.10 -10.20 -5.57
CA ARG A 73 -1.67 -9.00 -4.96
C ARG A 73 -2.23 -9.27 -3.55
N GLY A 74 -1.36 -9.59 -2.63
CA GLY A 74 -1.64 -9.92 -1.22
C GLY A 74 -0.81 -11.10 -0.72
N GLY A 75 -0.58 -12.10 -1.58
CA GLY A 75 0.23 -13.27 -1.25
C GLY A 75 1.74 -13.09 -1.44
N GLY A 76 2.15 -11.97 -2.04
CA GLY A 76 3.55 -11.59 -2.16
C GLY A 76 4.43 -12.64 -2.82
N GLY A 77 5.64 -12.79 -2.30
CA GLY A 77 6.66 -13.70 -2.83
C GLY A 77 6.40 -15.19 -2.67
N SER A 78 5.23 -15.62 -2.16
CA SER A 78 4.90 -17.05 -2.02
C SER A 78 4.67 -17.76 -3.35
N PHE A 79 4.40 -17.01 -4.43
CA PHE A 79 4.03 -17.57 -5.74
C PHE A 79 5.09 -17.34 -6.82
N ALA A 80 5.85 -16.25 -6.72
CA ALA A 80 6.91 -15.91 -7.66
C ALA A 80 7.85 -14.87 -7.09
N ALA A 81 9.07 -14.76 -7.63
CA ALA A 81 9.97 -13.65 -7.37
C ALA A 81 9.57 -12.47 -8.26
N VAL A 82 9.17 -11.35 -7.66
CA VAL A 82 8.79 -10.12 -8.38
C VAL A 82 10.04 -9.32 -8.72
N THR A 83 10.24 -9.00 -9.99
CA THR A 83 11.39 -8.24 -10.50
C THR A 83 11.03 -6.82 -10.90
N ALA A 84 9.79 -6.57 -11.32
CA ALA A 84 9.28 -5.24 -11.61
C ALA A 84 7.78 -5.12 -11.29
N LEU A 85 7.34 -3.88 -11.04
CA LEU A 85 5.96 -3.52 -10.71
C LEU A 85 5.53 -2.34 -11.57
N GLU A 86 4.34 -2.42 -12.15
CA GLU A 86 3.61 -1.28 -12.66
C GLU A 86 2.49 -0.91 -11.68
N LEU A 87 2.50 0.33 -11.23
CA LEU A 87 1.57 0.84 -10.22
C LEU A 87 0.84 2.07 -10.74
N ASP A 88 -0.41 2.20 -10.36
CA ASP A 88 -1.09 3.48 -10.45
C ASP A 88 -0.45 4.50 -9.50
N LEU A 89 -0.35 5.72 -9.99
CA LEU A 89 0.01 6.88 -9.18
C LEU A 89 -1.23 7.77 -9.02
N PHE A 90 -1.31 8.40 -7.87
CA PHE A 90 -2.46 9.23 -7.49
C PHE A 90 -2.03 10.68 -7.31
N PRO A 91 -2.91 11.66 -7.56
CA PRO A 91 -2.63 13.03 -7.21
C PRO A 91 -2.25 13.14 -5.73
N ALA A 92 -1.11 13.78 -5.46
CA ALA A 92 -0.59 14.00 -4.11
C ALA A 92 -0.91 15.44 -3.67
N PRO A 93 -2.05 15.66 -3.01
CA PRO A 93 -2.36 16.96 -2.42
C PRO A 93 -1.39 17.23 -1.27
N ALA A 94 -1.33 18.49 -0.82
CA ALA A 94 -0.63 18.80 0.41
C ALA A 94 -1.22 17.97 1.56
N LEU A 95 -0.37 17.21 2.24
CA LEU A 95 -0.77 16.35 3.34
C LEU A 95 -0.37 17.00 4.66
N TYR A 96 -1.29 17.04 5.60
CA TYR A 96 -0.99 17.29 7.00
C TYR A 96 -0.97 15.93 7.72
N ALA A 97 0.18 15.55 8.26
CA ALA A 97 0.34 14.26 8.90
C ALA A 97 1.19 14.38 10.16
N GLY A 98 0.96 13.50 11.12
CA GLY A 98 1.72 13.46 12.35
C GLY A 98 1.48 12.19 13.13
N ARG A 99 2.22 12.05 14.24
CA ARG A 99 2.07 10.95 15.18
C ARG A 99 1.90 11.50 16.59
N ARG A 100 1.00 10.90 17.34
CA ARG A 100 0.81 11.16 18.76
C ARG A 100 1.09 9.90 19.54
N ALA A 101 1.84 10.02 20.61
CA ALA A 101 2.15 8.91 21.51
C ALA A 101 1.62 9.23 22.92
N TRP A 102 1.16 8.21 23.60
CA TRP A 102 0.70 8.28 24.99
C TRP A 102 1.42 7.22 25.81
N PRO A 103 1.62 7.45 27.12
CA PRO A 103 2.04 6.40 28.02
C PRO A 103 1.08 5.21 27.97
N ILE A 104 1.62 3.98 28.17
CA ILE A 104 0.84 2.75 27.98
C ILE A 104 -0.34 2.62 28.96
N GLU A 105 -0.24 3.21 30.14
CA GLU A 105 -1.29 3.26 31.14
C GLU A 105 -2.57 3.93 30.64
N HIS A 106 -2.46 4.83 29.66
CA HIS A 106 -3.61 5.49 29.02
C HIS A 106 -4.20 4.70 27.84
N ALA A 107 -3.62 3.55 27.47
CA ALA A 107 -4.07 2.79 26.31
C ALA A 107 -5.59 2.48 26.29
N PRO A 108 -6.23 2.05 27.42
CA PRO A 108 -7.66 1.77 27.42
C PRO A 108 -8.53 3.00 27.11
N GLU A 109 -8.12 4.17 27.56
CA GLU A 109 -8.85 5.43 27.32
C GLU A 109 -8.64 5.90 25.87
N VAL A 110 -7.39 5.86 25.39
CA VAL A 110 -7.01 6.26 24.03
C VAL A 110 -7.71 5.39 22.98
N VAL A 111 -7.74 4.06 23.20
CA VAL A 111 -8.39 3.14 22.25
C VAL A 111 -9.91 3.37 22.18
N ARG A 112 -10.56 3.63 23.33
CA ARG A 112 -11.99 3.96 23.34
C ARG A 112 -12.26 5.28 22.62
N ALA A 113 -11.49 6.33 22.95
CA ALA A 113 -11.62 7.63 22.29
C ALA A 113 -11.35 7.54 20.78
N PHE A 114 -10.35 6.76 20.38
CA PHE A 114 -10.05 6.50 18.96
C PHE A 114 -11.22 5.81 18.25
N ARG A 115 -11.77 4.75 18.84
CA ARG A 115 -12.93 4.03 18.30
C ARG A 115 -14.12 4.97 18.07
N ASP A 116 -14.43 5.78 19.07
CA ASP A 116 -15.60 6.65 19.03
C ASP A 116 -15.40 7.81 18.01
N TRP A 117 -14.18 8.32 17.90
CA TRP A 117 -13.82 9.38 16.96
C TRP A 117 -13.65 8.89 15.52
N ALA A 118 -13.05 7.69 15.32
CA ALA A 118 -12.66 7.23 13.98
C ALA A 118 -13.85 6.86 13.09
N GLY A 119 -15.02 6.53 13.70
CA GLY A 119 -16.23 6.16 12.95
C GLY A 119 -16.77 7.27 12.06
N ASP A 120 -16.67 8.51 12.50
CA ASP A 120 -17.26 9.68 11.82
C ASP A 120 -16.25 10.44 10.95
N LEU A 121 -15.02 9.93 10.79
CA LEU A 121 -14.01 10.60 9.99
C LEU A 121 -14.34 10.59 8.49
N PRO A 122 -14.20 11.73 7.80
CA PRO A 122 -14.31 11.77 6.35
C PRO A 122 -13.19 10.96 5.69
N GLU A 123 -13.39 10.49 4.46
CA GLU A 123 -12.39 9.70 3.70
C GLU A 123 -11.04 10.40 3.52
N ALA A 124 -11.03 11.72 3.58
CA ALA A 124 -9.81 12.51 3.49
C ALA A 124 -8.90 12.40 4.74
N VAL A 125 -9.42 11.84 5.85
CA VAL A 125 -8.69 11.70 7.11
C VAL A 125 -8.38 10.22 7.34
N GLY A 126 -7.11 9.86 7.31
CA GLY A 126 -6.60 8.55 7.71
C GLY A 126 -6.07 8.58 9.13
N ALA A 127 -6.36 7.52 9.89
CA ALA A 127 -5.81 7.31 11.23
C ALA A 127 -5.60 5.80 11.48
N ALA A 128 -4.54 5.44 12.24
CA ALA A 128 -4.19 4.06 12.59
C ALA A 128 -3.45 4.02 13.93
#